data_ff30645670940bbc5263549adec796af
#
_entry.id   ff30645670940bbc5263549adec796af
#
_cell.length_a   1.000
_cell.length_b   1.000
_cell.length_c   1.000
_cell.angle_alpha   90.00
_cell.angle_beta   90.00
_cell.angle_gamma   90.00
#
_symmetry.space_group_name_H-M   'P 1'
#
loop_
_entity.id
_entity.type
_entity.pdbx_description
1 polymer ?
#
loop_
_entity_poly.entity_id
_entity_poly.type
_entity_poly.pdbx_seq_one_letter_code
_entity_poly.pdbx_strand_id
1 'polypeptide(L)'
;GMVLDWGVHLLDQILYMYGDRKIETVYASLTNITNQEVDDGFTAILTFEGGTEVLVEVGTNNYISLPRWYVLGKDGTAVIRDWQLTGEIIRKTGKTEETVIPVKTAAGLTKTMAPRREDTIVKEDLPKVSGDIADFHRNVVAVIRDGAEPEIKLFQVMRVMKLMEAIFQAAETKQVIEFQDQV
;
A
#
# COMPACT_ATOMS: atom_id res chain seq x y z
N GLY A 1 -18.03 4.94 -6.59
CA GLY A 1 -17.13 3.90 -7.09
C GLY A 1 -16.06 3.54 -6.08
N MET A 2 -15.25 2.56 -6.40
CA MET A 2 -14.27 1.96 -5.50
C MET A 2 -13.12 2.89 -5.12
N VAL A 3 -12.78 3.88 -5.96
CA VAL A 3 -11.80 4.90 -5.58
C VAL A 3 -12.27 5.67 -4.34
N LEU A 4 -13.57 6.05 -4.29
CA LEU A 4 -14.14 6.82 -3.17
C LEU A 4 -14.51 5.95 -1.98
N ASP A 5 -14.78 4.66 -2.18
CA ASP A 5 -15.20 3.74 -1.12
C ASP A 5 -13.97 3.08 -0.45
N TRP A 6 -13.35 2.10 -1.09
CA TRP A 6 -12.16 1.44 -0.55
C TRP A 6 -10.85 2.22 -0.77
N GLY A 7 -10.78 2.97 -1.88
CA GLY A 7 -9.59 3.75 -2.22
C GLY A 7 -9.24 4.76 -1.14
N VAL A 8 -10.21 5.50 -0.62
CA VAL A 8 -10.00 6.49 0.44
C VAL A 8 -9.26 5.88 1.65
N HIS A 9 -9.63 4.67 2.07
CA HIS A 9 -9.01 4.00 3.20
C HIS A 9 -7.56 3.57 2.92
N LEU A 10 -7.31 3.01 1.74
CA LEU A 10 -5.96 2.56 1.38
C LEU A 10 -5.01 3.74 1.16
N LEU A 11 -5.48 4.80 0.50
CA LEU A 11 -4.70 6.00 0.25
C LEU A 11 -4.35 6.73 1.55
N ASP A 12 -5.31 6.84 2.47
CA ASP A 12 -5.06 7.42 3.79
C ASP A 12 -4.01 6.61 4.58
N GLN A 13 -4.13 5.28 4.60
CA GLN A 13 -3.16 4.42 5.26
C GLN A 13 -1.75 4.55 4.64
N ILE A 14 -1.66 4.65 3.31
CA ILE A 14 -0.39 4.86 2.61
C ILE A 14 0.22 6.21 3.01
N LEU A 15 -0.55 7.28 2.94
CA LEU A 15 -0.10 8.61 3.32
C LEU A 15 0.31 8.67 4.79
N TYR A 16 -0.43 7.99 5.68
CA TYR A 16 -0.06 7.86 7.08
C TYR A 16 1.29 7.16 7.28
N MET A 17 1.55 6.06 6.56
CA MET A 17 2.81 5.33 6.63
C MET A 17 4.01 6.13 6.08
N TYR A 18 3.78 6.94 5.05
CA TYR A 18 4.83 7.73 4.42
C TYR A 18 5.02 9.11 5.04
N GLY A 19 4.06 9.58 5.84
CA GLY A 19 4.12 10.88 6.52
C GLY A 19 4.26 12.04 5.53
N ASP A 20 5.25 12.89 5.76
CA ASP A 20 5.49 14.11 4.97
C ASP A 20 6.23 13.86 3.64
N ARG A 21 6.55 12.60 3.31
CA ARG A 21 7.19 12.29 2.02
C ARG A 21 6.23 12.62 0.88
N LYS A 22 6.75 13.36 -0.10
CA LYS A 22 5.96 13.83 -1.23
C LYS A 22 5.71 12.74 -2.25
N ILE A 23 4.50 12.75 -2.81
CA ILE A 23 4.19 12.02 -4.04
C ILE A 23 4.62 12.90 -5.21
N GLU A 24 5.39 12.36 -6.13
CA GLU A 24 5.84 13.04 -7.35
C GLU A 24 4.84 12.81 -8.49
N THR A 25 4.45 11.55 -8.70
CA THR A 25 3.57 11.21 -9.82
C THR A 25 2.49 10.20 -9.43
N VAL A 26 1.37 10.25 -10.16
CA VAL A 26 0.24 9.35 -10.07
C VAL A 26 -0.11 8.82 -11.46
N TYR A 27 -0.20 7.52 -11.61
CA TYR A 27 -0.83 6.84 -12.73
C TYR A 27 -2.01 6.02 -12.23
N ALA A 28 -3.10 5.95 -13.00
CA ALA A 28 -4.23 5.12 -12.61
C ALA A 28 -5.02 4.60 -13.81
N SER A 29 -5.73 3.49 -13.57
CA SER A 29 -6.72 2.89 -14.45
C SER A 29 -7.93 2.46 -13.64
N LEU A 30 -9.12 2.73 -14.14
CA LEU A 30 -10.40 2.32 -13.54
C LEU A 30 -11.02 1.18 -14.34
N THR A 31 -11.80 0.34 -13.67
CA THR A 31 -12.59 -0.71 -14.30
C THR A 31 -14.09 -0.49 -14.10
N ASN A 32 -14.85 -0.88 -15.12
CA ASN A 32 -16.31 -0.85 -15.15
C ASN A 32 -16.85 -2.19 -15.69
N ILE A 33 -16.51 -3.29 -14.99
CA ILE A 33 -16.82 -4.66 -15.45
C ILE A 33 -18.29 -4.98 -15.23
N THR A 34 -18.79 -4.66 -14.05
CA THR A 34 -20.18 -4.97 -13.63
C THR A 34 -21.06 -3.74 -13.55
N ASN A 35 -20.51 -2.55 -13.55
CA ASN A 35 -21.22 -1.28 -13.41
C ASN A 35 -20.72 -0.27 -14.45
N GLN A 36 -21.62 0.32 -15.22
CA GLN A 36 -21.28 1.29 -16.26
C GLN A 36 -21.25 2.74 -15.76
N GLU A 37 -21.84 3.02 -14.60
CA GLU A 37 -22.00 4.38 -14.06
C GLU A 37 -20.86 4.80 -13.13
N VAL A 38 -20.33 3.82 -12.36
CA VAL A 38 -19.23 4.05 -11.41
C VAL A 38 -18.19 2.94 -11.53
N ASP A 39 -16.97 3.26 -11.15
CA ASP A 39 -15.86 2.30 -11.10
C ASP A 39 -16.14 1.16 -10.11
N ASP A 40 -15.93 -0.07 -10.56
CA ASP A 40 -16.02 -1.29 -9.74
C ASP A 40 -14.65 -1.84 -9.34
N GLY A 41 -13.59 -1.15 -9.71
CA GLY A 41 -12.22 -1.40 -9.32
C GLY A 41 -11.28 -0.35 -9.89
N PHE A 42 -10.08 -0.29 -9.36
CA PHE A 42 -9.02 0.56 -9.89
C PHE A 42 -7.64 0.00 -9.56
N THR A 43 -6.68 0.42 -10.37
CA THR A 43 -5.25 0.25 -10.11
C THR A 43 -4.60 1.61 -10.16
N ALA A 44 -3.81 1.97 -9.15
CA ALA A 44 -3.02 3.19 -9.15
C ALA A 44 -1.56 2.89 -8.80
N ILE A 45 -0.64 3.64 -9.40
CA ILE A 45 0.78 3.64 -9.07
C ILE A 45 1.15 5.04 -8.61
N LEU A 46 1.63 5.11 -7.37
CA LEU A 46 2.08 6.34 -6.74
C LEU A 46 3.61 6.30 -6.66
N THR A 47 4.29 7.28 -7.25
CA THR A 47 5.74 7.42 -7.11
C THR A 47 6.04 8.49 -6.07
N PHE A 48 6.72 8.10 -5.01
CA PHE A 48 7.15 9.00 -3.94
C PHE A 48 8.57 9.51 -4.22
N GLU A 49 8.89 10.66 -3.63
CA GLU A 49 10.25 11.20 -3.65
C GLU A 49 11.27 10.14 -3.20
N GLY A 50 12.38 10.08 -3.94
CA GLY A 50 13.40 9.04 -3.74
C GLY A 50 13.08 7.72 -4.44
N GLY A 51 12.06 7.69 -5.32
CA GLY A 51 11.79 6.58 -6.25
C GLY A 51 11.09 5.38 -5.62
N THR A 52 10.43 5.53 -4.47
CA THR A 52 9.60 4.46 -3.93
C THR A 52 8.27 4.43 -4.67
N GLU A 53 7.91 3.27 -5.20
CA GLU A 53 6.64 3.05 -5.87
C GLU A 53 5.66 2.30 -4.96
N VAL A 54 4.40 2.72 -4.98
CA VAL A 54 3.29 2.06 -4.29
C VAL A 54 2.22 1.72 -5.29
N LEU A 55 1.95 0.43 -5.44
CA LEU A 55 0.82 -0.09 -6.21
C LEU A 55 -0.40 -0.21 -5.29
N VAL A 56 -1.49 0.42 -5.69
CA VAL A 56 -2.80 0.31 -5.02
C VAL A 56 -3.74 -0.40 -5.98
N GLU A 57 -4.33 -1.50 -5.56
CA GLU A 57 -5.29 -2.25 -6.36
C GLU A 57 -6.54 -2.57 -5.54
N VAL A 58 -7.69 -2.24 -6.09
CA VAL A 58 -9.01 -2.61 -5.58
C VAL A 58 -9.82 -3.22 -6.71
N GLY A 59 -10.38 -4.40 -6.49
CA GLY A 59 -11.24 -5.05 -7.44
C GLY A 59 -12.40 -5.76 -6.74
N THR A 60 -13.61 -5.58 -7.23
CA THR A 60 -14.81 -6.26 -6.71
C THR A 60 -15.08 -7.59 -7.39
N ASN A 61 -14.35 -7.89 -8.46
CA ASN A 61 -14.51 -9.10 -9.28
C ASN A 61 -13.41 -10.15 -9.03
N ASN A 62 -12.67 -10.05 -7.95
CA ASN A 62 -11.58 -10.94 -7.62
C ASN A 62 -12.13 -12.23 -6.99
N TYR A 63 -11.93 -13.36 -7.65
CA TYR A 63 -12.23 -14.69 -7.09
C TYR A 63 -11.10 -15.25 -6.22
N ILE A 64 -9.90 -14.67 -6.33
CA ILE A 64 -8.75 -14.95 -5.49
C ILE A 64 -8.27 -13.63 -4.91
N SER A 65 -8.20 -13.54 -3.59
CA SER A 65 -7.77 -12.33 -2.91
C SER A 65 -6.29 -12.06 -3.10
N LEU A 66 -5.94 -10.83 -3.40
CA LEU A 66 -4.58 -10.33 -3.26
C LEU A 66 -4.22 -10.19 -1.78
N PRO A 67 -2.94 -10.22 -1.42
CA PRO A 67 -2.54 -9.86 -0.06
C PRO A 67 -2.94 -8.40 0.21
N ARG A 68 -3.39 -8.14 1.44
CA ARG A 68 -3.76 -6.77 1.84
C ARG A 68 -2.58 -5.80 1.77
N TRP A 69 -1.41 -6.29 2.17
CA TRP A 69 -0.16 -5.55 2.12
C TRP A 69 0.97 -6.47 1.69
N TYR A 70 1.76 -6.00 0.76
CA TYR A 70 3.00 -6.64 0.33
C TYR A 70 4.08 -5.58 0.23
N VAL A 71 5.06 -5.62 1.14
CA VAL A 71 6.07 -4.58 1.28
C VAL A 71 7.43 -5.16 0.94
N LEU A 72 8.05 -4.61 -0.10
CA LEU A 72 9.40 -4.93 -0.52
C LEU A 72 10.38 -3.91 0.05
N GLY A 73 11.30 -4.36 0.87
CA GLY A 73 12.39 -3.55 1.40
C GLY A 73 13.75 -4.09 0.97
N LYS A 74 14.76 -3.25 1.07
CA LYS A 74 16.15 -3.61 0.75
C LYS A 74 16.65 -4.82 1.54
N ASP A 75 16.19 -4.97 2.77
CA ASP A 75 16.71 -5.96 3.72
C ASP A 75 15.68 -6.99 4.16
N GLY A 76 14.49 -6.95 3.57
CA GLY A 76 13.43 -7.90 3.86
C GLY A 76 12.14 -7.62 3.11
N THR A 77 11.17 -8.50 3.31
CA THR A 77 9.83 -8.43 2.74
C THR A 77 8.83 -8.71 3.84
N ALA A 78 7.75 -7.95 3.88
CA ALA A 78 6.62 -8.20 4.76
C ALA A 78 5.35 -8.46 3.96
N VAL A 79 4.50 -9.34 4.44
CA VAL A 79 3.19 -9.60 3.84
C VAL A 79 2.12 -9.70 4.92
N ILE A 80 0.99 -9.03 4.69
CA ILE A 80 -0.27 -9.24 5.41
C ILE A 80 -1.26 -9.81 4.41
N ARG A 81 -1.72 -11.05 4.62
CA ARG A 81 -2.48 -11.79 3.60
C ARG A 81 -3.97 -11.46 3.62
N ASP A 82 -4.53 -11.28 4.79
CA ASP A 82 -5.98 -11.27 4.99
C ASP A 82 -6.43 -10.32 6.11
N TRP A 83 -7.72 -10.31 6.38
CA TRP A 83 -8.36 -9.50 7.42
C TRP A 83 -8.09 -10.03 8.83
N GLN A 84 -7.68 -11.27 8.99
CA GLN A 84 -7.24 -11.86 10.24
C GLN A 84 -5.80 -11.48 10.59
N LEU A 85 -5.17 -10.67 9.71
CA LEU A 85 -3.80 -10.20 9.83
C LEU A 85 -2.78 -11.35 9.85
N THR A 86 -3.08 -12.44 9.11
CA THR A 86 -2.09 -13.48 8.91
C THR A 86 -0.99 -12.96 7.99
N GLY A 87 0.24 -13.34 8.27
CA GLY A 87 1.37 -12.88 7.48
C GLY A 87 2.69 -13.16 8.15
N GLU A 88 3.75 -12.63 7.57
CA GLU A 88 5.10 -12.83 8.05
C GLU A 88 6.03 -11.71 7.58
N ILE A 89 7.14 -11.57 8.24
CA ILE A 89 8.25 -10.72 7.83
C ILE A 89 9.46 -11.64 7.58
N ILE A 90 10.09 -11.50 6.44
CA ILE A 90 11.32 -12.22 6.12
C ILE A 90 12.42 -11.20 5.95
N ARG A 91 13.50 -11.33 6.72
CA ARG A 91 14.67 -10.44 6.68
C ARG A 91 15.94 -11.21 6.34
N LYS A 92 16.91 -10.53 5.74
CA LYS A 92 18.25 -11.08 5.58
C LYS A 92 18.96 -11.14 6.93
N THR A 93 19.79 -12.18 7.14
CA THR A 93 20.61 -12.37 8.35
C THR A 93 21.91 -11.55 8.33
N GLY A 94 22.28 -10.96 7.20
CA GLY A 94 23.60 -10.36 6.97
C GLY A 94 24.65 -11.35 6.45
N LYS A 95 24.37 -12.65 6.44
CA LYS A 95 25.21 -13.62 5.77
C LYS A 95 25.10 -13.48 4.26
N THR A 96 26.22 -13.48 3.56
CA THR A 96 26.26 -13.42 2.11
C THR A 96 26.13 -14.83 1.52
N GLU A 97 25.33 -14.97 0.46
CA GLU A 97 25.31 -16.20 -0.32
C GLU A 97 26.60 -16.29 -1.15
N GLU A 98 27.54 -17.13 -0.74
CA GLU A 98 28.77 -17.32 -1.49
C GLU A 98 28.53 -18.12 -2.77
N THR A 99 27.53 -19.02 -2.76
CA THR A 99 27.22 -19.88 -3.91
C THR A 99 25.73 -20.07 -4.07
N VAL A 100 25.21 -19.67 -5.21
CA VAL A 100 23.79 -19.88 -5.58
C VAL A 100 23.68 -21.31 -6.16
N ILE A 101 22.86 -22.14 -5.52
CA ILE A 101 22.58 -23.51 -6.01
C ILE A 101 21.55 -23.40 -7.15
N PRO A 102 21.85 -23.87 -8.36
CA PRO A 102 20.90 -23.85 -9.46
C PRO A 102 19.65 -24.67 -9.16
N VAL A 103 18.49 -24.14 -9.54
CA VAL A 103 17.22 -24.87 -9.45
C VAL A 103 16.77 -25.33 -10.84
N LYS A 104 16.13 -26.50 -10.89
CA LYS A 104 15.52 -27.02 -12.11
C LYS A 104 14.11 -26.46 -12.25
N THR A 105 13.84 -25.83 -13.37
CA THR A 105 12.52 -25.32 -13.74
C THR A 105 12.03 -26.02 -15.01
N ALA A 106 10.80 -25.75 -15.42
CA ALA A 106 10.28 -26.23 -16.70
C ALA A 106 11.12 -25.76 -17.92
N ALA A 107 11.82 -24.63 -17.77
CA ALA A 107 12.70 -24.06 -18.79
C ALA A 107 14.18 -24.54 -18.67
N GLY A 108 14.48 -25.42 -17.72
CA GLY A 108 15.83 -25.95 -17.47
C GLY A 108 16.44 -25.43 -16.16
N LEU A 109 17.78 -25.54 -16.05
CA LEU A 109 18.51 -25.07 -14.88
C LEU A 109 18.71 -23.57 -14.89
N THR A 110 18.41 -22.92 -13.76
CA THR A 110 18.64 -21.48 -13.57
C THR A 110 19.22 -21.18 -12.19
N LYS A 111 20.06 -20.15 -12.11
CA LYS A 111 20.52 -19.55 -10.84
C LYS A 111 19.71 -18.31 -10.47
N THR A 112 19.13 -17.63 -11.45
CA THR A 112 18.44 -16.35 -11.27
C THR A 112 17.17 -16.48 -10.43
N MET A 113 16.49 -17.63 -10.52
CA MET A 113 15.25 -17.91 -9.79
C MET A 113 15.47 -18.85 -8.59
N ALA A 114 16.72 -19.04 -8.16
CA ALA A 114 17.02 -19.86 -6.99
C ALA A 114 16.42 -19.21 -5.73
N PRO A 115 15.73 -19.97 -4.88
CA PRO A 115 15.24 -19.46 -3.59
C PRO A 115 16.42 -19.08 -2.71
N ARG A 116 16.22 -18.13 -1.81
CA ARG A 116 17.22 -17.81 -0.80
C ARG A 116 17.42 -18.99 0.14
N ARG A 117 18.66 -19.17 0.56
CA ARG A 117 19.02 -20.21 1.52
C ARG A 117 18.45 -19.87 2.90
N GLU A 118 18.01 -20.89 3.62
CA GLU A 118 17.41 -20.72 4.96
C GLU A 118 18.35 -20.05 5.97
N ASP A 119 19.67 -20.28 5.86
CA ASP A 119 20.64 -19.68 6.76
C ASP A 119 20.97 -18.20 6.45
N THR A 120 20.46 -17.67 5.32
CA THR A 120 20.61 -16.26 4.92
C THR A 120 19.41 -15.40 5.24
N ILE A 121 18.32 -16.01 5.71
CA ILE A 121 17.07 -15.34 6.06
C ILE A 121 16.63 -15.71 7.48
N VAL A 122 15.87 -14.80 8.08
CA VAL A 122 15.12 -15.05 9.32
C VAL A 122 13.64 -14.73 9.07
N LYS A 123 12.76 -15.57 9.59
CA LYS A 123 11.31 -15.38 9.56
C LYS A 123 10.85 -14.87 10.91
N GLU A 124 10.04 -13.84 10.88
CA GLU A 124 9.47 -13.19 12.05
C GLU A 124 7.94 -13.14 11.90
N ASP A 125 7.22 -13.28 13.01
CA ASP A 125 5.78 -13.03 13.04
C ASP A 125 5.49 -11.54 12.92
N LEU A 126 4.32 -11.21 12.40
CA LEU A 126 3.83 -9.84 12.43
C LEU A 126 3.63 -9.37 13.88
N PRO A 127 4.00 -8.12 14.21
CA PRO A 127 3.74 -7.59 15.53
C PRO A 127 2.23 -7.52 15.81
N LYS A 128 1.82 -7.95 16.99
CA LYS A 128 0.43 -7.80 17.42
C LYS A 128 0.18 -6.35 17.81
N VAL A 129 -0.75 -5.71 17.12
CA VAL A 129 -1.19 -4.34 17.38
C VAL A 129 -2.66 -4.37 17.76
N SER A 130 -3.03 -3.62 18.79
CA SER A 130 -4.42 -3.38 19.19
C SER A 130 -4.76 -1.92 18.99
N GLY A 131 -5.96 -1.65 18.51
CA GLY A 131 -6.54 -0.32 18.41
C GLY A 131 -7.94 -0.31 19.00
N ASP A 132 -8.38 0.85 19.46
CA ASP A 132 -9.73 1.07 19.95
C ASP A 132 -10.37 2.23 19.17
N ILE A 133 -11.39 1.96 18.39
CA ILE A 133 -12.12 2.99 17.64
C ILE A 133 -12.71 4.08 18.56
N ALA A 134 -12.94 3.77 19.84
CA ALA A 134 -13.38 4.75 20.81
C ALA A 134 -12.35 5.85 21.07
N ASP A 135 -11.05 5.63 20.77
CA ASP A 135 -10.02 6.68 20.90
C ASP A 135 -10.30 7.85 19.96
N PHE A 136 -10.72 7.57 18.73
CA PHE A 136 -11.16 8.61 17.80
C PHE A 136 -12.31 9.43 18.39
N HIS A 137 -13.34 8.78 18.91
CA HIS A 137 -14.49 9.49 19.49
C HIS A 137 -14.08 10.28 20.75
N ARG A 138 -13.19 9.74 21.58
CA ARG A 138 -12.65 10.46 22.75
C ARG A 138 -11.89 11.71 22.32
N ASN A 139 -11.07 11.61 21.27
CA ASN A 139 -10.35 12.77 20.72
C ASN A 139 -11.35 13.82 20.18
N VAL A 140 -12.36 13.44 19.39
CA VAL A 140 -13.39 14.39 18.90
C VAL A 140 -14.09 15.12 20.05
N VAL A 141 -14.45 14.40 21.12
CA VAL A 141 -15.06 15.02 22.31
C VAL A 141 -14.10 16.00 22.99
N ALA A 142 -12.83 15.64 23.14
CA ALA A 142 -11.82 16.49 23.74
C ALA A 142 -11.55 17.76 22.90
N VAL A 143 -11.53 17.64 21.57
CA VAL A 143 -11.42 18.78 20.65
C VAL A 143 -12.57 19.77 20.87
N ILE A 144 -13.81 19.25 20.93
CA ILE A 144 -15.02 20.11 21.04
C ILE A 144 -15.12 20.74 22.43
N ARG A 145 -14.84 19.99 23.50
CA ARG A 145 -15.07 20.45 24.88
C ARG A 145 -13.88 21.19 25.48
N ASP A 146 -12.69 20.71 25.19
CA ASP A 146 -11.48 21.10 25.91
C ASP A 146 -10.49 21.86 25.02
N GLY A 147 -10.82 22.05 23.73
CA GLY A 147 -9.91 22.68 22.76
C GLY A 147 -8.65 21.87 22.48
N ALA A 148 -8.71 20.56 22.65
CA ALA A 148 -7.58 19.67 22.33
C ALA A 148 -7.28 19.70 20.82
N GLU A 149 -6.06 19.32 20.47
CA GLU A 149 -5.71 19.18 19.05
C GLU A 149 -6.38 17.94 18.44
N PRO A 150 -6.98 18.06 17.25
CA PRO A 150 -7.51 16.90 16.54
C PRO A 150 -6.36 15.97 16.14
N GLU A 151 -6.51 14.67 16.37
CA GLU A 151 -5.52 13.66 15.97
C GLU A 151 -5.45 13.56 14.43
N ILE A 152 -6.61 13.64 13.77
CA ILE A 152 -6.69 13.70 12.30
C ILE A 152 -6.79 15.18 11.90
N LYS A 153 -5.76 15.64 11.22
CA LYS A 153 -5.68 17.04 10.78
C LYS A 153 -6.39 17.24 9.44
N LEU A 154 -7.01 18.42 9.27
CA LEU A 154 -7.72 18.75 8.03
C LEU A 154 -6.82 18.66 6.79
N PHE A 155 -5.56 19.09 6.87
CA PHE A 155 -4.64 19.00 5.73
C PHE A 155 -4.36 17.55 5.30
N GLN A 156 -4.32 16.59 6.24
CA GLN A 156 -4.16 15.15 5.93
C GLN A 156 -5.37 14.64 5.12
N VAL A 157 -6.57 14.97 5.56
CA VAL A 157 -7.80 14.61 4.83
C VAL A 157 -7.83 15.26 3.45
N MET A 158 -7.47 16.55 3.34
CA MET A 158 -7.40 17.25 2.06
C MET A 158 -6.36 16.63 1.11
N ARG A 159 -5.25 16.13 1.64
CA ARG A 159 -4.24 15.42 0.84
C ARG A 159 -4.79 14.13 0.24
N VAL A 160 -5.54 13.34 1.03
CA VAL A 160 -6.23 12.15 0.53
C VAL A 160 -7.22 12.50 -0.59
N MET A 161 -8.04 13.55 -0.38
CA MET A 161 -9.02 14.00 -1.37
C MET A 161 -8.36 14.41 -2.69
N LYS A 162 -7.30 15.22 -2.63
CA LYS A 162 -6.53 15.61 -3.81
C LYS A 162 -5.92 14.41 -4.54
N LEU A 163 -5.45 13.41 -3.79
CA LEU A 163 -4.89 12.19 -4.38
C LEU A 163 -5.97 11.38 -5.12
N MET A 164 -7.18 11.28 -4.57
CA MET A 164 -8.29 10.65 -5.27
C MET A 164 -8.67 11.41 -6.56
N GLU A 165 -8.67 12.73 -6.53
CA GLU A 165 -8.90 13.56 -7.74
C GLU A 165 -7.82 13.30 -8.80
N ALA A 166 -6.54 13.23 -8.39
CA ALA A 166 -5.44 12.91 -9.31
C ALA A 166 -5.57 11.50 -9.92
N ILE A 167 -6.06 10.52 -9.16
CA ILE A 167 -6.36 9.18 -9.65
C ILE A 167 -7.43 9.23 -10.73
N PHE A 168 -8.53 9.95 -10.51
CA PHE A 168 -9.56 10.13 -11.55
C PHE A 168 -9.01 10.83 -12.78
N GLN A 169 -8.25 11.88 -12.61
CA GLN A 169 -7.62 12.62 -13.73
C GLN A 169 -6.66 11.73 -14.52
N ALA A 170 -5.81 10.95 -13.84
CA ALA A 170 -4.88 10.03 -14.49
C ALA A 170 -5.62 8.95 -15.30
N ALA A 171 -6.70 8.39 -14.73
CA ALA A 171 -7.50 7.37 -15.40
C ALA A 171 -8.27 7.91 -16.62
N GLU A 172 -8.81 9.13 -16.53
CA GLU A 172 -9.53 9.78 -17.63
C GLU A 172 -8.59 10.15 -18.78
N THR A 173 -7.47 10.78 -18.46
CA THR A 173 -6.49 11.23 -19.45
C THR A 173 -5.61 10.11 -19.98
N LYS A 174 -5.51 8.99 -19.27
CA LYS A 174 -4.57 7.88 -19.51
C LYS A 174 -3.11 8.32 -19.51
N GLN A 175 -2.81 9.31 -18.70
CA GLN A 175 -1.48 9.89 -18.55
C GLN A 175 -0.99 9.81 -17.11
N VAL A 176 0.32 9.86 -16.94
CA VAL A 176 0.93 10.09 -15.63
C VAL A 176 0.71 11.55 -15.25
N ILE A 177 0.19 11.78 -14.07
CA ILE A 177 -0.07 13.13 -13.53
C ILE A 177 1.05 13.49 -12.56
N GLU A 178 1.66 14.67 -12.76
CA GLU A 178 2.52 15.26 -11.74
C GLU A 178 1.65 15.71 -10.57
N PHE A 179 1.91 15.16 -9.38
CA PHE A 179 1.11 15.46 -8.21
C PHE A 179 1.69 16.64 -7.45
N GLN A 180 0.92 17.72 -7.34
CA GLN A 180 1.30 18.88 -6.54
C GLN A 180 1.00 18.64 -5.06
N ASP A 181 1.88 17.89 -4.42
CA ASP A 181 1.78 17.55 -3.01
C ASP A 181 2.18 18.77 -2.15
N GLN A 182 1.18 19.52 -1.76
CA GLN A 182 1.33 20.61 -0.79
C GLN A 182 1.13 20.04 0.61
N VAL A 183 2.23 19.62 1.22
CA VAL A 183 2.27 19.21 2.62
C VAL A 183 2.53 20.41 3.51
#